data_b348605e3c6e19ec065d2b0684fd5da4
#
_entry.id   b348605e3c6e19ec065d2b0684fd5da4
#
_cell.length_a   1.000
_cell.length_b   1.000
_cell.length_c   1.000
_cell.angle_alpha   90.00
_cell.angle_beta   90.00
_cell.angle_gamma   90.00
#
_symmetry.space_group_name_H-M   'P 1'
#
loop_
_entity.id
_entity.type
_entity.pdbx_description
1 polymer ?
#
loop_
_entity_poly.entity_id
_entity_poly.type
_entity_poly.pdbx_seq_one_letter_code
_entity_poly.pdbx_strand_id
1 'polypeptide(L)'
;FEEFLVFVLALRRTRERNERAENGFVIKRRSEIDRFLANLPYELTGAQKRVWEQIQEEMCGKLVMSRLIQGDVGSGKTIVALLALLLAALNGYQGAMMAPTEVLAKQHYESIIEMLEKYQIPVKTELLTGSMTAKEKRLARESIENHEADIVIGTHALIQEKVVYDNLALVITAPVFANGDTR
;
A
#
# COMPACT_ATOMS: atom_id res chain seq x y z
N PHE A 1 -31.57 -16.11 9.26
CA PHE A 1 -31.71 -14.82 8.52
C PHE A 1 -31.33 -13.64 9.42
N GLU A 2 -31.73 -13.67 10.68
CA GLU A 2 -31.44 -12.59 11.66
C GLU A 2 -29.94 -12.45 11.96
N GLU A 3 -29.21 -13.55 12.17
CA GLU A 3 -27.76 -13.53 12.42
C GLU A 3 -26.97 -12.92 11.25
N PHE A 4 -27.37 -13.22 10.01
CA PHE A 4 -26.76 -12.65 8.82
C PHE A 4 -27.03 -11.14 8.72
N LEU A 5 -28.25 -10.71 9.06
CA LEU A 5 -28.61 -9.30 9.09
C LEU A 5 -27.82 -8.54 10.15
N VAL A 6 -27.69 -9.12 11.36
CA VAL A 6 -26.87 -8.54 12.44
C VAL A 6 -25.41 -8.42 12.03
N PHE A 7 -24.86 -9.46 11.37
CA PHE A 7 -23.50 -9.44 10.84
C PHE A 7 -23.31 -8.34 9.80
N VAL A 8 -24.22 -8.21 8.83
CA VAL A 8 -24.16 -7.15 7.80
C VAL A 8 -24.29 -5.76 8.42
N LEU A 9 -25.16 -5.58 9.41
CA LEU A 9 -25.31 -4.30 10.13
C LEU A 9 -24.07 -3.97 10.96
N ALA A 10 -23.43 -4.97 11.60
CA ALA A 10 -22.18 -4.78 12.34
C ALA A 10 -21.03 -4.36 11.40
N LEU A 11 -20.91 -5.02 10.23
CA LEU A 11 -19.94 -4.63 9.20
C LEU A 11 -20.20 -3.21 8.70
N ARG A 12 -21.45 -2.84 8.45
CA ARG A 12 -21.84 -1.50 8.02
C ARG A 12 -21.52 -0.45 9.06
N ARG A 13 -21.81 -0.69 10.33
CA ARG A 13 -21.44 0.21 11.43
C ARG A 13 -19.93 0.39 11.58
N THR A 14 -19.16 -0.69 11.45
CA THR A 14 -17.70 -0.64 11.49
C THR A 14 -17.16 0.19 10.32
N ARG A 15 -17.72 0.01 9.14
CA ARG A 15 -17.37 0.79 7.96
C ARG A 15 -17.70 2.28 8.13
N GLU A 16 -18.93 2.61 8.55
CA GLU A 16 -19.36 4.00 8.79
C GLU A 16 -18.53 4.70 9.88
N ARG A 17 -18.09 3.94 10.89
CA ARG A 17 -17.19 4.45 11.94
C ARG A 17 -15.80 4.75 11.40
N ASN A 18 -15.25 3.88 10.56
CA ASN A 18 -13.95 4.07 9.93
C ASN A 18 -13.99 5.23 8.90
N GLU A 19 -15.07 5.36 8.13
CA GLU A 19 -15.26 6.46 7.17
C GLU A 19 -15.35 7.85 7.83
N ARG A 20 -15.63 7.91 9.15
CA ARG A 20 -15.69 9.16 9.94
C ARG A 20 -14.46 9.42 10.80
N ALA A 21 -13.49 8.49 10.81
CA ALA A 21 -12.26 8.70 11.56
C ALA A 21 -11.45 9.83 10.94
N GLU A 22 -11.00 10.77 11.76
CA GLU A 22 -10.12 11.83 11.31
C GLU A 22 -8.74 11.27 10.95
N ASN A 23 -8.19 11.76 9.85
CA ASN A 23 -6.84 11.43 9.43
C ASN A 23 -5.84 12.19 10.30
N GLY A 24 -5.06 11.47 11.10
CA GLY A 24 -3.99 12.06 11.91
C GLY A 24 -2.76 12.48 11.11
N PHE A 25 -2.70 12.14 9.82
CA PHE A 25 -1.55 12.41 8.95
C PHE A 25 -1.84 13.58 8.01
N VAL A 26 -0.89 14.52 7.92
CA VAL A 26 -1.00 15.67 7.01
C VAL A 26 -0.25 15.33 5.72
N ILE A 27 -0.98 14.76 4.76
CA ILE A 27 -0.43 14.40 3.45
C ILE A 27 -0.75 15.51 2.45
N LYS A 28 0.26 15.94 1.69
CA LYS A 28 0.16 16.97 0.65
C LYS A 28 0.51 16.39 -0.71
N ARG A 29 -0.07 16.94 -1.76
CA ARG A 29 0.31 16.62 -3.14
C ARG A 29 1.80 16.92 -3.35
N ARG A 30 2.46 16.09 -4.13
CA ARG A 30 3.90 16.16 -4.39
C ARG A 30 4.17 16.22 -5.89
N SER A 31 4.88 17.25 -6.34
CA SER A 31 5.25 17.41 -7.74
C SER A 31 6.21 16.32 -8.25
N GLU A 32 6.89 15.63 -7.33
CA GLU A 32 7.74 14.48 -7.62
C GLU A 32 6.95 13.33 -8.25
N ILE A 33 5.68 13.16 -7.85
CA ILE A 33 4.77 12.16 -8.44
C ILE A 33 4.40 12.55 -9.87
N ASP A 34 4.12 13.83 -10.12
CA ASP A 34 3.79 14.32 -11.46
C ASP A 34 4.99 14.12 -12.40
N ARG A 35 6.21 14.39 -11.91
CA ARG A 35 7.46 14.12 -12.65
C ARG A 35 7.67 12.63 -12.91
N PHE A 36 7.41 11.79 -11.91
CA PHE A 36 7.48 10.34 -12.09
C PHE A 36 6.51 9.87 -13.18
N LEU A 37 5.25 10.31 -13.12
CA LEU A 37 4.24 9.97 -14.12
C LEU A 37 4.60 10.45 -15.54
N ALA A 38 5.16 11.64 -15.67
CA ALA A 38 5.60 12.19 -16.95
C ALA A 38 6.79 11.43 -17.57
N ASN A 39 7.60 10.76 -16.77
CA ASN A 39 8.75 9.98 -17.21
C ASN A 39 8.45 8.50 -17.46
N LEU A 40 7.24 8.02 -17.14
CA LEU A 40 6.86 6.64 -17.45
C LEU A 40 6.87 6.39 -18.97
N PRO A 41 7.26 5.20 -19.44
CA PRO A 41 7.30 4.84 -20.86
C PRO A 41 5.90 4.65 -21.46
N TYR A 42 4.87 4.82 -20.68
CA TYR A 42 3.45 4.69 -21.05
C TYR A 42 2.61 5.69 -20.24
N GLU A 43 1.49 6.08 -20.78
CA GLU A 43 0.50 6.85 -20.04
C GLU A 43 -0.41 5.93 -19.19
N LEU A 44 -0.81 6.42 -18.03
CA LEU A 44 -1.88 5.76 -17.28
C LEU A 44 -3.18 5.74 -18.11
N THR A 45 -3.89 4.64 -18.06
CA THR A 45 -5.23 4.56 -18.65
C THR A 45 -6.19 5.57 -17.99
N GLY A 46 -7.26 5.94 -18.68
CA GLY A 46 -8.26 6.84 -18.10
C GLY A 46 -8.87 6.34 -16.79
N ALA A 47 -8.98 5.00 -16.62
CA ALA A 47 -9.44 4.42 -15.38
C ALA A 47 -8.40 4.57 -14.25
N GLN A 48 -7.13 4.31 -14.53
CA GLN A 48 -6.04 4.49 -13.56
C GLN A 48 -5.89 5.96 -13.15
N LYS A 49 -5.96 6.90 -14.09
CA LYS A 49 -5.92 8.35 -13.82
C LYS A 49 -7.04 8.76 -12.84
N ARG A 50 -8.29 8.36 -13.13
CA ARG A 50 -9.43 8.66 -12.25
C ARG A 50 -9.29 8.06 -10.85
N VAL A 51 -8.87 6.80 -10.76
CA VAL A 51 -8.67 6.13 -9.45
C VAL A 51 -7.53 6.80 -8.67
N TRP A 52 -6.44 7.16 -9.34
CA TRP A 52 -5.33 7.86 -8.72
C TRP A 52 -5.74 9.24 -8.18
N GLU A 53 -6.46 10.04 -8.97
CA GLU A 53 -6.97 11.34 -8.53
C GLU A 53 -7.83 11.23 -7.27
N GLN A 54 -8.73 10.26 -7.22
CA GLN A 54 -9.58 10.01 -6.06
C GLN A 54 -8.76 9.59 -4.82
N ILE A 55 -7.78 8.69 -4.99
CA ILE A 55 -6.89 8.27 -3.91
C ILE A 55 -6.10 9.47 -3.38
N GLN A 56 -5.55 10.28 -4.27
CA GLN A 56 -4.78 11.46 -3.90
C GLN A 56 -5.63 12.48 -3.14
N GLU A 57 -6.88 12.71 -3.56
CA GLU A 57 -7.81 13.59 -2.86
C GLU A 57 -8.15 13.07 -1.47
N GLU A 58 -8.45 11.77 -1.34
CA GLU A 58 -8.78 11.16 -0.05
C GLU A 58 -7.58 11.13 0.90
N MET A 59 -6.39 10.76 0.42
CA MET A 59 -5.17 10.75 1.25
C MET A 59 -4.80 12.15 1.74
N CYS A 60 -5.02 13.19 0.92
CA CYS A 60 -4.80 14.58 1.30
C CYS A 60 -5.98 15.16 2.10
N GLY A 61 -7.03 14.40 2.30
CA GLY A 61 -8.24 14.80 3.01
C GLY A 61 -8.13 14.72 4.54
N LYS A 62 -9.19 15.15 5.21
CA LYS A 62 -9.28 15.13 6.68
C LYS A 62 -9.74 13.80 7.26
N LEU A 63 -10.26 12.90 6.45
CA LEU A 63 -10.80 11.61 6.87
C LEU A 63 -9.87 10.48 6.45
N VAL A 64 -9.89 9.40 7.24
CA VAL A 64 -9.14 8.20 6.91
C VAL A 64 -9.67 7.57 5.62
N MET A 65 -8.81 7.37 4.64
CA MET A 65 -9.16 6.67 3.41
C MET A 65 -9.35 5.17 3.68
N SER A 66 -10.48 4.63 3.24
CA SER A 66 -10.74 3.18 3.23
C SER A 66 -11.35 2.81 1.88
N ARG A 67 -10.53 2.32 0.95
CA ARG A 67 -10.92 2.09 -0.44
C ARG A 67 -10.58 0.69 -0.93
N LEU A 68 -11.52 0.07 -1.61
CA LEU A 68 -11.29 -1.17 -2.37
C LEU A 68 -11.08 -0.82 -3.84
N ILE A 69 -9.95 -1.27 -4.41
CA ILE A 69 -9.64 -1.15 -5.83
C ILE A 69 -9.87 -2.49 -6.50
N GLN A 70 -10.84 -2.54 -7.42
CA GLN A 70 -11.14 -3.72 -8.22
C GLN A 70 -10.71 -3.49 -9.68
N GLY A 71 -10.30 -4.56 -10.32
CA GLY A 71 -9.93 -4.57 -11.74
C GLY A 71 -9.35 -5.92 -12.13
N ASP A 72 -9.33 -6.22 -13.42
CA ASP A 72 -8.85 -7.48 -13.96
C ASP A 72 -7.35 -7.71 -13.69
N VAL A 73 -6.90 -8.95 -13.84
CA VAL A 73 -5.48 -9.29 -13.79
C VAL A 73 -4.79 -8.54 -14.95
N GLY A 74 -3.67 -7.90 -14.64
CA GLY A 74 -2.96 -7.09 -15.64
C GLY A 74 -3.51 -5.67 -15.86
N SER A 75 -4.58 -5.24 -15.18
CA SER A 75 -5.11 -3.88 -15.29
C SER A 75 -4.21 -2.78 -14.72
N GLY A 76 -3.02 -3.14 -14.23
CA GLY A 76 -2.03 -2.19 -13.71
C GLY A 76 -2.36 -1.62 -12.32
N LYS A 77 -3.06 -2.37 -11.47
CA LYS A 77 -3.33 -1.94 -10.07
C LYS A 77 -2.06 -1.63 -9.29
N THR A 78 -0.96 -2.30 -9.60
CA THR A 78 0.33 -2.13 -8.92
C THR A 78 0.89 -0.72 -9.07
N ILE A 79 0.72 -0.07 -10.24
CA ILE A 79 1.19 1.31 -10.42
C ILE A 79 0.41 2.29 -9.53
N VAL A 80 -0.90 2.09 -9.39
CA VAL A 80 -1.74 2.93 -8.51
C VAL A 80 -1.37 2.72 -7.04
N ALA A 81 -1.09 1.48 -6.64
CA ALA A 81 -0.59 1.16 -5.30
C ALA A 81 0.78 1.83 -5.04
N LEU A 82 1.71 1.77 -6.01
CA LEU A 82 3.00 2.44 -5.90
C LEU A 82 2.85 3.95 -5.77
N LEU A 83 1.98 4.59 -6.54
CA LEU A 83 1.73 6.03 -6.45
C LEU A 83 1.23 6.43 -5.05
N ALA A 84 0.35 5.63 -4.45
CA ALA A 84 -0.13 5.88 -3.09
C ALA A 84 0.98 5.70 -2.03
N LEU A 85 1.81 4.66 -2.16
CA LEU A 85 2.98 4.45 -1.29
C LEU A 85 3.99 5.59 -1.43
N LEU A 86 4.28 6.04 -2.66
CA LEU A 86 5.15 7.18 -2.92
C LEU A 86 4.60 8.48 -2.32
N LEU A 87 3.29 8.69 -2.39
CA LEU A 87 2.67 9.88 -1.80
C LEU A 87 2.85 9.89 -0.27
N ALA A 88 2.71 8.75 0.40
CA ALA A 88 2.98 8.65 1.83
C ALA A 88 4.47 8.88 2.13
N ALA A 89 5.37 8.17 1.44
CA ALA A 89 6.82 8.24 1.63
C ALA A 89 7.39 9.65 1.40
N LEU A 90 7.00 10.32 0.32
CA LEU A 90 7.42 11.69 0.01
C LEU A 90 6.86 12.74 0.99
N ASN A 91 5.87 12.40 1.80
CA ASN A 91 5.40 13.23 2.91
C ASN A 91 6.07 12.89 4.25
N GLY A 92 7.06 11.99 4.27
CA GLY A 92 7.78 11.59 5.47
C GLY A 92 7.02 10.58 6.34
N TYR A 93 6.14 9.79 5.74
CA TYR A 93 5.40 8.72 6.41
C TYR A 93 5.76 7.36 5.82
N GLN A 94 5.55 6.33 6.60
CA GLN A 94 5.74 4.96 6.13
C GLN A 94 4.47 4.44 5.44
N GLY A 95 4.68 3.65 4.39
CA GLY A 95 3.64 2.89 3.71
C GLY A 95 3.94 1.39 3.74
N ALA A 96 2.96 0.56 4.05
CA ALA A 96 3.10 -0.90 4.05
C ALA A 96 2.26 -1.54 2.94
N MET A 97 2.83 -2.50 2.22
CA MET A 97 2.13 -3.31 1.22
C MET A 97 2.20 -4.79 1.60
N MET A 98 1.07 -5.37 1.94
CA MET A 98 0.95 -6.78 2.30
C MET A 98 0.51 -7.61 1.10
N ALA A 99 1.36 -8.54 0.68
CA ALA A 99 1.05 -9.53 -0.33
C ALA A 99 0.61 -10.87 0.31
N PRO A 100 -0.23 -11.65 -0.37
CA PRO A 100 -0.74 -12.90 0.16
C PRO A 100 0.30 -14.02 0.23
N THR A 101 1.31 -13.98 -0.63
CA THR A 101 2.37 -14.97 -0.68
C THR A 101 3.75 -14.30 -0.71
N GLU A 102 4.78 -15.03 -0.28
CA GLU A 102 6.16 -14.55 -0.32
C GLU A 102 6.68 -14.32 -1.75
N VAL A 103 6.21 -15.12 -2.69
CA VAL A 103 6.57 -14.95 -4.10
C VAL A 103 6.07 -13.61 -4.62
N LEU A 104 4.80 -13.29 -4.35
CA LEU A 104 4.22 -12.00 -4.74
C LEU A 104 4.86 -10.83 -3.99
N ALA A 105 5.18 -11.00 -2.70
CA ALA A 105 5.89 -9.97 -1.94
C ALA A 105 7.25 -9.64 -2.57
N LYS A 106 8.03 -10.66 -2.93
CA LYS A 106 9.32 -10.49 -3.61
C LYS A 106 9.18 -9.86 -4.99
N GLN A 107 8.21 -10.30 -5.79
CA GLN A 107 7.95 -9.70 -7.11
C GLN A 107 7.57 -8.23 -7.02
N HIS A 108 6.72 -7.86 -6.06
CA HIS A 108 6.37 -6.45 -5.83
C HIS A 108 7.58 -5.65 -5.36
N TYR A 109 8.37 -6.20 -4.44
CA TYR A 109 9.58 -5.58 -3.93
C TYR A 109 10.59 -5.29 -5.05
N GLU A 110 10.94 -6.30 -5.86
CA GLU A 110 11.87 -6.17 -6.98
C GLU A 110 11.36 -5.15 -8.02
N SER A 111 10.09 -5.24 -8.39
CA SER A 111 9.48 -4.31 -9.35
C SER A 111 9.46 -2.86 -8.84
N ILE A 112 9.22 -2.65 -7.55
CA ILE A 112 9.20 -1.31 -6.96
C ILE A 112 10.62 -0.76 -6.89
N ILE A 113 11.61 -1.53 -6.44
CA ILE A 113 13.02 -1.10 -6.42
C ILE A 113 13.49 -0.71 -7.82
N GLU A 114 13.23 -1.56 -8.83
CA GLU A 114 13.60 -1.27 -10.22
C GLU A 114 13.04 0.08 -10.68
N MET A 115 11.77 0.37 -10.36
CA MET A 115 11.16 1.65 -10.69
C MET A 115 11.77 2.82 -9.92
N LEU A 116 12.02 2.67 -8.62
CA LEU A 116 12.62 3.72 -7.80
C LEU A 116 14.02 4.08 -8.28
N GLU A 117 14.86 3.08 -8.58
CA GLU A 117 16.21 3.28 -9.11
C GLU A 117 16.19 3.92 -10.49
N LYS A 118 15.38 3.38 -11.41
CA LYS A 118 15.25 3.89 -12.78
C LYS A 118 14.86 5.36 -12.85
N TYR A 119 13.97 5.79 -11.96
CA TYR A 119 13.47 7.17 -11.92
C TYR A 119 14.15 8.03 -10.84
N GLN A 120 15.18 7.50 -10.18
CA GLN A 120 15.98 8.19 -9.17
C GLN A 120 15.12 8.80 -8.05
N ILE A 121 14.13 8.02 -7.58
CA ILE A 121 13.27 8.45 -6.48
C ILE A 121 13.95 8.08 -5.15
N PRO A 122 14.23 9.05 -4.26
CA PRO A 122 14.95 8.82 -3.02
C PRO A 122 14.06 8.24 -1.92
N VAL A 123 13.46 7.08 -2.18
CA VAL A 123 12.58 6.34 -1.27
C VAL A 123 13.20 4.96 -1.02
N LYS A 124 13.34 4.60 0.24
CA LYS A 124 13.91 3.31 0.65
C LYS A 124 12.80 2.29 0.87
N THR A 125 13.01 1.10 0.35
CA THR A 125 12.06 -0.01 0.44
C THR A 125 12.67 -1.18 1.21
N GLU A 126 11.92 -1.75 2.14
CA GLU A 126 12.32 -2.92 2.94
C GLU A 126 11.39 -4.11 2.66
N LEU A 127 11.95 -5.32 2.66
CA LEU A 127 11.20 -6.57 2.52
C LEU A 127 11.14 -7.30 3.85
N LEU A 128 9.95 -7.77 4.27
CA LEU A 128 9.78 -8.60 5.46
C LEU A 128 8.85 -9.77 5.18
N THR A 129 9.43 -10.99 5.11
CA THR A 129 8.69 -12.24 4.84
C THR A 129 8.98 -13.32 5.89
N GLY A 130 8.15 -14.35 5.92
CA GLY A 130 8.27 -15.47 6.86
C GLY A 130 9.52 -16.32 6.65
N SER A 131 9.99 -16.48 5.40
CA SER A 131 11.15 -17.32 5.05
C SER A 131 12.51 -16.69 5.33
N MET A 132 12.57 -15.39 5.64
CA MET A 132 13.82 -14.70 5.99
C MET A 132 14.43 -15.29 7.26
N THR A 133 15.76 -15.29 7.35
CA THR A 133 16.49 -15.69 8.55
C THR A 133 16.17 -14.77 9.74
N ALA A 134 16.42 -15.26 10.96
CA ALA A 134 16.20 -14.47 12.17
C ALA A 134 17.02 -13.15 12.17
N LYS A 135 18.24 -13.20 11.59
CA LYS A 135 19.11 -12.01 11.45
C LYS A 135 18.52 -10.99 10.48
N GLU A 136 18.10 -11.43 9.30
CA GLU A 136 17.48 -10.56 8.29
C GLU A 136 16.20 -9.92 8.83
N LYS A 137 15.31 -10.71 9.45
CA LYS A 137 14.09 -10.19 10.08
C LYS A 137 14.38 -9.15 11.16
N ARG A 138 15.45 -9.35 11.95
CA ARG A 138 15.85 -8.36 12.95
C ARG A 138 16.28 -7.06 12.32
N LEU A 139 17.17 -7.13 11.31
CA LEU A 139 17.65 -5.94 10.61
C LEU A 139 16.50 -5.20 9.89
N ALA A 140 15.61 -5.91 9.23
CA ALA A 140 14.44 -5.31 8.59
C ALA A 140 13.52 -4.61 9.60
N ARG A 141 13.29 -5.21 10.78
CA ARG A 141 12.49 -4.57 11.84
C ARG A 141 13.18 -3.33 12.42
N GLU A 142 14.48 -3.38 12.65
CA GLU A 142 15.26 -2.23 13.09
C GLU A 142 15.19 -1.08 12.07
N SER A 143 15.30 -1.40 10.77
CA SER A 143 15.13 -0.44 9.68
C SER A 143 13.74 0.20 9.64
N ILE A 144 12.69 -0.59 9.89
CA ILE A 144 11.30 -0.11 9.94
C ILE A 144 11.09 0.80 11.17
N GLU A 145 11.52 0.36 12.35
CA GLU A 145 11.37 1.08 13.62
C GLU A 145 12.12 2.42 13.62
N ASN A 146 13.32 2.45 13.03
CA ASN A 146 14.15 3.65 12.96
C ASN A 146 13.78 4.59 11.79
N HIS A 147 12.71 4.31 11.05
CA HIS A 147 12.29 5.05 9.84
C HIS A 147 13.40 5.12 8.78
N GLU A 148 14.21 4.07 8.67
CA GLU A 148 15.17 3.94 7.58
C GLU A 148 14.50 3.39 6.30
N ALA A 149 13.33 2.75 6.45
CA ALA A 149 12.48 2.28 5.37
C ALA A 149 11.20 3.12 5.28
N ASP A 150 10.95 3.69 4.10
CA ASP A 150 9.75 4.47 3.79
C ASP A 150 8.60 3.57 3.29
N ILE A 151 8.95 2.54 2.52
CA ILE A 151 8.00 1.54 1.99
C ILE A 151 8.39 0.17 2.51
N VAL A 152 7.43 -0.54 3.08
CA VAL A 152 7.63 -1.89 3.60
C VAL A 152 6.74 -2.87 2.85
N ILE A 153 7.35 -3.88 2.25
CA ILE A 153 6.63 -4.91 1.50
C ILE A 153 6.82 -6.25 2.19
N GLY A 154 5.76 -7.03 2.31
CA GLY A 154 5.88 -8.35 2.93
C GLY A 154 4.59 -9.13 2.91
N THR A 155 4.56 -10.15 3.76
CA THR A 155 3.39 -11.00 3.98
C THR A 155 2.75 -10.69 5.33
N HIS A 156 2.00 -11.63 5.90
CA HIS A 156 1.47 -11.51 7.26
C HIS A 156 2.55 -11.22 8.33
N ALA A 157 3.83 -11.37 7.99
CA ALA A 157 4.93 -10.99 8.87
C ALA A 157 4.89 -9.50 9.25
N LEU A 158 4.29 -8.65 8.42
CA LEU A 158 4.16 -7.19 8.63
C LEU A 158 3.23 -6.83 9.80
N ILE A 159 2.27 -7.69 10.14
CA ILE A 159 1.28 -7.45 11.20
C ILE A 159 1.57 -8.24 12.48
N GLN A 160 2.74 -8.88 12.58
CA GLN A 160 3.14 -9.55 13.81
C GLN A 160 3.51 -8.53 14.89
N GLU A 161 3.24 -8.85 16.17
CA GLU A 161 3.48 -7.98 17.33
C GLU A 161 4.92 -7.42 17.46
N LYS A 162 5.88 -8.05 16.80
CA LYS A 162 7.29 -7.65 16.84
C LYS A 162 7.69 -6.57 15.81
N VAL A 163 6.76 -6.15 14.96
CA VAL A 163 7.01 -5.09 13.98
C VAL A 163 6.47 -3.78 14.51
N VAL A 164 7.36 -2.87 14.83
CA VAL A 164 7.02 -1.52 15.28
C VAL A 164 7.28 -0.56 14.11
N TYR A 165 6.28 0.21 13.74
CA TYR A 165 6.41 1.28 12.74
C TYR A 165 6.57 2.61 13.47
N ASP A 166 7.43 3.46 12.94
CA ASP A 166 7.60 4.81 13.49
C ASP A 166 6.38 5.69 13.15
N ASN A 167 6.00 5.73 11.86
CA ASN A 167 4.96 6.65 11.39
C ASN A 167 4.19 6.08 10.19
N LEU A 168 3.45 4.98 10.39
CA LEU A 168 2.72 4.27 9.34
C LEU A 168 1.41 4.99 8.97
N ALA A 169 1.37 5.60 7.79
CA ALA A 169 0.20 6.34 7.29
C ALA A 169 -0.65 5.57 6.27
N LEU A 170 -0.09 4.57 5.59
CA LEU A 170 -0.80 3.82 4.55
C LEU A 170 -0.56 2.33 4.68
N VAL A 171 -1.63 1.55 4.61
CA VAL A 171 -1.55 0.09 4.49
C VAL A 171 -2.32 -0.35 3.25
N ILE A 172 -1.65 -1.10 2.37
CA ILE A 172 -2.25 -1.72 1.19
C ILE A 172 -2.25 -3.23 1.38
N THR A 173 -3.41 -3.84 1.26
CA THR A 173 -3.55 -5.30 1.27
C THR A 173 -3.92 -5.78 -0.13
N ALA A 174 -3.10 -6.66 -0.72
CA ALA A 174 -3.44 -7.34 -1.96
C ALA A 174 -4.18 -8.64 -1.62
N PRO A 175 -5.50 -8.74 -1.86
CA PRO A 175 -6.22 -9.98 -1.61
C PRO A 175 -5.77 -11.07 -2.59
N VAL A 176 -5.76 -12.32 -2.13
CA VAL A 176 -5.70 -13.48 -3.02
C VAL A 176 -7.06 -13.58 -3.68
N PHE A 177 -7.20 -13.11 -4.91
CA PHE A 177 -8.26 -13.64 -5.74
C PHE A 177 -7.79 -15.03 -6.17
N ALA A 178 -8.33 -16.08 -5.53
CA ALA A 178 -8.31 -17.40 -6.11
C ALA A 178 -8.89 -17.23 -7.53
N ASN A 179 -8.11 -17.55 -8.54
CA ASN A 179 -8.62 -17.65 -9.90
C ASN A 179 -9.80 -18.61 -9.81
N GLY A 180 -11.01 -18.07 -9.83
CA GLY A 180 -12.20 -18.85 -9.98
C GLY A 180 -12.05 -19.55 -11.33
N ASP A 181 -11.90 -20.86 -11.30
CA ASP A 181 -12.11 -21.71 -12.46
C ASP A 181 -13.45 -21.33 -13.08
N THR A 182 -13.41 -20.49 -14.09
CA THR A 182 -14.52 -20.40 -15.04
C THR A 182 -14.29 -21.51 -16.05
N ARG A 183 -14.84 -22.69 -15.74
CA ARG A 183 -15.26 -23.64 -16.77
C ARG A 183 -16.67 -23.30 -17.24
#